data_dd77edd1553735a2a800b683566dce2a
#
_entry.id   dd77edd1553735a2a800b683566dce2a
#
_cell.length_a   1.000
_cell.length_b   1.000
_cell.length_c   1.000
_cell.angle_alpha   90.00
_cell.angle_beta   90.00
_cell.angle_gamma   90.00
#
_symmetry.space_group_name_H-M   'P 1'
#
loop_
_entity.id
_entity.type
_entity.pdbx_description
1 polymer ?
#
loop_
_entity_poly.entity_id
_entity_poly.type
_entity_poly.pdbx_seq_one_letter_code
_entity_poly.pdbx_strand_id
1 'polypeptide(L)'
;MKIQTFIFNWRGQYQNTLNKEKQFKEIGIVPTVINSDESYPFEGDNWHCIGEESYFNAQFLKAIELFDGDILFHVQGDASYDNWKDLITDAKTYYEMANWGIYAPNVDYTWYDSSRTDVNTIDFPLDKLKMVANTDCTCWFIHKDVINWYKERKLDFSKYKMGWSWDIVLPALCYINQRPVLRDYNHTISHPRGTAYDTNKAEQEMWHLYNSLPSDLKEAFGLIKSNKEGLSRYYE
;
A
#
# COMPACT_ATOMS: atom_id res chain seq x y z
N MET A 1 -16.68 10.82 -0.96
CA MET A 1 -15.46 10.08 -1.30
C MET A 1 -15.74 8.58 -1.17
N LYS A 2 -15.63 7.81 -2.27
CA LYS A 2 -15.87 6.36 -2.35
C LYS A 2 -14.58 5.63 -2.06
N ILE A 3 -14.49 4.92 -0.92
CA ILE A 3 -13.39 4.00 -0.63
C ILE A 3 -13.79 2.61 -1.11
N GLN A 4 -12.97 2.01 -1.95
CA GLN A 4 -13.11 0.62 -2.37
C GLN A 4 -12.06 -0.22 -1.66
N THR A 5 -12.52 -1.22 -0.91
CA THR A 5 -11.70 -2.03 -0.02
C THR A 5 -11.35 -3.36 -0.67
N PHE A 6 -10.06 -3.74 -0.60
CA PHE A 6 -9.53 -5.00 -1.10
C PHE A 6 -8.82 -5.76 0.02
N ILE A 7 -9.05 -7.08 0.10
CA ILE A 7 -8.30 -7.98 0.97
C ILE A 7 -7.50 -8.93 0.08
N PHE A 8 -6.20 -9.07 0.34
CA PHE A 8 -5.35 -10.00 -0.39
C PHE A 8 -5.21 -11.30 0.38
N ASN A 9 -5.75 -12.38 -0.18
CA ASN A 9 -5.71 -13.72 0.40
C ASN A 9 -4.72 -14.61 -0.33
N TRP A 10 -4.01 -15.43 0.44
CA TRP A 10 -3.12 -16.48 -0.08
C TRP A 10 -3.17 -17.71 0.82
N ARG A 11 -2.49 -18.77 0.40
CA ARG A 11 -2.46 -20.06 1.13
C ARG A 11 -2.13 -19.86 2.60
N GLY A 12 -2.98 -20.40 3.46
CA GLY A 12 -2.87 -20.31 4.91
C GLY A 12 -3.54 -19.10 5.54
N GLN A 13 -4.03 -18.11 4.76
CA GLN A 13 -4.69 -16.91 5.28
C GLN A 13 -6.22 -16.92 5.14
N TYR A 14 -6.80 -17.97 4.61
CA TYR A 14 -8.23 -18.04 4.33
C TYR A 14 -9.11 -17.68 5.54
N GLN A 15 -8.86 -18.26 6.72
CA GLN A 15 -9.64 -17.96 7.92
C GLN A 15 -9.46 -16.52 8.39
N ASN A 16 -8.24 -15.98 8.33
CA ASN A 16 -7.96 -14.60 8.68
C ASN A 16 -8.66 -13.64 7.72
N THR A 17 -8.71 -13.98 6.43
CA THR A 17 -9.43 -13.23 5.41
C THR A 17 -10.93 -13.21 5.67
N LEU A 18 -11.55 -14.35 5.98
CA LEU A 18 -12.97 -14.42 6.34
C LEU A 18 -13.31 -13.59 7.58
N ASN A 19 -12.45 -13.65 8.61
CA ASN A 19 -12.65 -12.86 9.82
C ASN A 19 -12.58 -11.35 9.50
N LYS A 20 -11.65 -10.95 8.68
CA LYS A 20 -11.48 -9.56 8.22
C LYS A 20 -12.66 -9.10 7.36
N GLU A 21 -13.10 -9.94 6.43
CA GLU A 21 -14.31 -9.68 5.63
C GLU A 21 -15.54 -9.47 6.53
N LYS A 22 -15.70 -10.29 7.57
CA LYS A 22 -16.76 -10.12 8.56
C LYS A 22 -16.64 -8.80 9.30
N GLN A 23 -15.45 -8.44 9.81
CA GLN A 23 -15.21 -7.16 10.49
C GLN A 23 -15.57 -5.96 9.59
N PHE A 24 -15.21 -5.98 8.32
CA PHE A 24 -15.58 -4.93 7.38
C PHE A 24 -17.10 -4.87 7.13
N LYS A 25 -17.76 -6.01 6.99
CA LYS A 25 -19.22 -6.07 6.83
C LYS A 25 -19.96 -5.53 8.05
N GLU A 26 -19.47 -5.76 9.26
CA GLU A 26 -20.02 -5.22 10.51
C GLU A 26 -19.99 -3.68 10.57
N ILE A 27 -19.06 -3.05 9.88
CA ILE A 27 -18.97 -1.58 9.73
C ILE A 27 -19.57 -1.06 8.41
N GLY A 28 -20.33 -1.90 7.71
CA GLY A 28 -21.05 -1.53 6.49
C GLY A 28 -20.20 -1.49 5.22
N ILE A 29 -19.03 -2.14 5.21
CA ILE A 29 -18.13 -2.21 4.05
C ILE A 29 -18.16 -3.63 3.49
N VAL A 30 -18.38 -3.76 2.18
CA VAL A 30 -18.28 -5.03 1.46
C VAL A 30 -16.94 -5.03 0.72
N PRO A 31 -15.90 -5.73 1.21
CA PRO A 31 -14.61 -5.76 0.56
C PRO A 31 -14.62 -6.68 -0.66
N THR A 32 -13.73 -6.40 -1.61
CA THR A 32 -13.37 -7.32 -2.69
C THR A 32 -12.17 -8.16 -2.23
N VAL A 33 -12.22 -9.47 -2.35
CA VAL A 33 -11.10 -10.37 -2.01
C VAL A 33 -10.38 -10.78 -3.29
N ILE A 34 -9.08 -10.51 -3.35
CA ILE A 34 -8.21 -11.05 -4.40
C ILE A 34 -7.56 -12.31 -3.82
N ASN A 35 -7.96 -13.46 -4.35
CA ASN A 35 -7.59 -14.77 -3.81
C ASN A 35 -6.55 -15.48 -4.69
N SER A 36 -5.39 -15.78 -4.13
CA SER A 36 -4.37 -16.61 -4.76
C SER A 36 -4.23 -18.01 -4.11
N ASP A 37 -5.15 -18.42 -3.26
CA ASP A 37 -5.17 -19.75 -2.65
C ASP A 37 -6.04 -20.72 -3.45
N GLU A 38 -5.41 -21.60 -4.21
CA GLU A 38 -6.13 -22.62 -5.01
C GLU A 38 -6.73 -23.76 -4.18
N SER A 39 -6.33 -23.91 -2.91
CA SER A 39 -6.98 -24.87 -2.00
C SER A 39 -8.38 -24.41 -1.62
N TYR A 40 -8.68 -23.13 -1.77
CA TYR A 40 -9.98 -22.52 -1.56
C TYR A 40 -10.38 -21.68 -2.77
N PRO A 41 -10.66 -22.31 -3.93
CA PRO A 41 -10.92 -21.59 -5.17
C PRO A 41 -12.34 -21.01 -5.18
N PHE A 42 -12.66 -20.22 -4.13
CA PHE A 42 -13.95 -19.56 -4.04
C PHE A 42 -14.00 -18.37 -5.00
N GLU A 43 -14.96 -18.40 -5.90
CA GLU A 43 -15.32 -17.28 -6.77
C GLU A 43 -16.74 -16.85 -6.46
N GLY A 44 -16.96 -15.56 -6.43
CA GLY A 44 -18.27 -14.96 -6.19
C GLY A 44 -18.22 -13.47 -6.51
N ASP A 45 -19.30 -12.75 -6.30
CA ASP A 45 -19.41 -11.33 -6.67
C ASP A 45 -18.28 -10.46 -6.09
N ASN A 46 -17.71 -10.86 -4.95
CA ASN A 46 -16.66 -10.11 -4.24
C ASN A 46 -15.34 -10.87 -4.11
N TRP A 47 -15.22 -12.09 -4.68
CA TRP A 47 -14.02 -12.89 -4.64
C TRP A 47 -13.52 -13.15 -6.05
N HIS A 48 -12.22 -12.86 -6.29
CA HIS A 48 -11.56 -13.06 -7.57
C HIS A 48 -10.35 -13.96 -7.40
N CYS A 49 -10.40 -15.18 -7.95
CA CYS A 49 -9.28 -16.10 -7.97
C CYS A 49 -8.31 -15.73 -9.09
N ILE A 50 -7.01 -15.66 -8.76
CA ILE A 50 -5.94 -15.31 -9.71
C ILE A 50 -4.83 -16.36 -9.81
N GLY A 51 -4.98 -17.51 -9.13
CA GLY A 51 -4.04 -18.61 -9.14
C GLY A 51 -2.92 -18.51 -8.10
N GLU A 52 -2.41 -19.66 -7.65
CA GLU A 52 -1.46 -19.80 -6.53
C GLU A 52 -0.07 -19.28 -6.85
N GLU A 53 0.32 -19.29 -8.11
CA GLU A 53 1.58 -18.71 -8.57
C GLU A 53 1.63 -17.18 -8.49
N SER A 54 0.50 -16.58 -8.06
CA SER A 54 0.34 -15.15 -7.94
C SER A 54 0.71 -14.69 -6.53
N TYR A 55 1.70 -13.82 -6.46
CA TYR A 55 2.12 -13.15 -5.23
C TYR A 55 1.50 -11.75 -5.13
N PHE A 56 1.95 -10.97 -4.16
CA PHE A 56 1.45 -9.63 -3.87
C PHE A 56 1.33 -8.75 -5.12
N ASN A 57 2.30 -8.80 -6.04
CA ASN A 57 2.27 -7.98 -7.24
C ASN A 57 1.04 -8.23 -8.11
N ALA A 58 0.73 -9.50 -8.38
CA ALA A 58 -0.44 -9.85 -9.21
C ALA A 58 -1.76 -9.49 -8.49
N GLN A 59 -1.81 -9.67 -7.16
CA GLN A 59 -2.96 -9.26 -6.35
C GLN A 59 -3.17 -7.74 -6.43
N PHE A 60 -2.08 -6.98 -6.32
CA PHE A 60 -2.15 -5.52 -6.37
C PHE A 60 -2.54 -5.01 -7.77
N LEU A 61 -1.98 -5.59 -8.83
CA LEU A 61 -2.38 -5.28 -10.21
C LEU A 61 -3.85 -5.60 -10.45
N LYS A 62 -4.37 -6.71 -9.92
CA LYS A 62 -5.79 -7.05 -10.02
C LYS A 62 -6.67 -6.08 -9.25
N ALA A 63 -6.24 -5.63 -8.09
CA ALA A 63 -6.94 -4.58 -7.34
C ALA A 63 -6.98 -3.26 -8.13
N ILE A 64 -5.88 -2.86 -8.77
CA ILE A 64 -5.83 -1.67 -9.66
C ILE A 64 -6.75 -1.82 -10.88
N GLU A 65 -6.85 -3.02 -11.46
CA GLU A 65 -7.75 -3.33 -12.58
C GLU A 65 -9.22 -3.14 -12.18
N LEU A 66 -9.60 -3.67 -11.01
CA LEU A 66 -10.98 -3.65 -10.50
C LEU A 66 -11.36 -2.32 -9.83
N PHE A 67 -10.39 -1.44 -9.60
CA PHE A 67 -10.60 -0.22 -8.86
C PHE A 67 -11.44 0.80 -9.65
N ASP A 68 -12.57 1.20 -9.05
CA ASP A 68 -13.54 2.20 -9.54
C ASP A 68 -14.00 3.10 -8.38
N GLY A 69 -13.08 3.66 -7.62
CA GLY A 69 -13.35 4.52 -6.47
C GLY A 69 -12.57 5.82 -6.49
N ASP A 70 -12.64 6.56 -5.39
CA ASP A 70 -11.77 7.71 -5.15
C ASP A 70 -10.50 7.28 -4.40
N ILE A 71 -10.63 6.29 -3.51
CA ILE A 71 -9.54 5.71 -2.73
C ILE A 71 -9.56 4.20 -2.85
N LEU A 72 -8.44 3.62 -3.28
CA LEU A 72 -8.16 2.19 -3.16
C LEU A 72 -7.61 1.94 -1.75
N PHE A 73 -8.34 1.16 -0.97
CA PHE A 73 -7.86 0.67 0.34
C PHE A 73 -7.58 -0.81 0.25
N HIS A 74 -6.34 -1.21 0.48
CA HIS A 74 -6.01 -2.63 0.55
C HIS A 74 -5.39 -3.02 1.88
N VAL A 75 -5.59 -4.28 2.26
CA VAL A 75 -4.98 -4.89 3.44
C VAL A 75 -4.61 -6.34 3.14
N GLN A 76 -3.44 -6.75 3.60
CA GLN A 76 -2.98 -8.13 3.48
C GLN A 76 -3.77 -9.08 4.39
N GLY A 77 -3.92 -10.34 3.97
CA GLY A 77 -4.72 -11.35 4.67
C GLY A 77 -4.19 -11.71 6.06
N ASP A 78 -2.88 -11.62 6.28
CA ASP A 78 -2.23 -11.90 7.57
C ASP A 78 -2.17 -10.69 8.51
N ALA A 79 -2.44 -9.48 8.03
CA ALA A 79 -2.53 -8.30 8.87
C ALA A 79 -3.78 -8.34 9.76
N SER A 80 -3.69 -7.91 11.00
CA SER A 80 -4.83 -7.84 11.93
C SER A 80 -4.93 -6.48 12.62
N TYR A 81 -6.17 -6.06 12.84
CA TYR A 81 -6.51 -4.80 13.50
C TYR A 81 -7.97 -4.84 13.97
N ASP A 82 -8.28 -4.17 15.07
CA ASP A 82 -9.63 -4.20 15.63
C ASP A 82 -10.46 -2.94 15.32
N ASN A 83 -9.81 -1.81 15.07
CA ASN A 83 -10.47 -0.52 14.91
C ASN A 83 -10.51 -0.02 13.45
N TRP A 84 -10.92 -0.89 12.51
CA TRP A 84 -11.00 -0.54 11.07
C TRP A 84 -11.84 0.70 10.79
N LYS A 85 -12.94 0.88 11.57
CA LYS A 85 -13.83 2.03 11.42
C LYS A 85 -13.11 3.34 11.69
N ASP A 86 -12.33 3.41 12.76
CA ASP A 86 -11.61 4.62 13.16
C ASP A 86 -10.49 4.91 12.15
N LEU A 87 -9.72 3.90 11.75
CA LEU A 87 -8.69 4.04 10.71
C LEU A 87 -9.27 4.61 9.41
N ILE A 88 -10.41 4.10 8.96
CA ILE A 88 -11.06 4.58 7.72
C ILE A 88 -11.62 5.99 7.88
N THR A 89 -12.10 6.32 9.07
CA THR A 89 -12.60 7.67 9.39
C THR A 89 -11.46 8.68 9.39
N ASP A 90 -10.33 8.33 10.01
CA ASP A 90 -9.15 9.19 10.06
C ASP A 90 -8.52 9.36 8.68
N ALA A 91 -8.46 8.30 7.86
CA ALA A 91 -8.02 8.40 6.47
C ALA A 91 -8.82 9.46 5.69
N LYS A 92 -10.14 9.50 5.85
CA LYS A 92 -11.01 10.51 5.21
C LYS A 92 -10.75 11.90 5.77
N THR A 93 -10.69 12.03 7.08
CA THR A 93 -10.48 13.32 7.77
C THR A 93 -9.13 13.93 7.37
N TYR A 94 -8.07 13.12 7.37
CA TYR A 94 -6.75 13.61 6.99
C TYR A 94 -6.60 13.85 5.49
N TYR A 95 -7.42 13.21 4.65
CA TYR A 95 -7.48 13.57 3.24
C TYR A 95 -7.99 15.02 3.04
N GLU A 96 -9.03 15.39 3.75
CA GLU A 96 -9.57 16.76 3.70
C GLU A 96 -8.56 17.81 4.18
N MET A 97 -7.70 17.43 5.14
CA MET A 97 -6.68 18.32 5.71
C MET A 97 -5.41 18.43 4.84
N ALA A 98 -4.93 17.33 4.31
CA ALA A 98 -3.59 17.23 3.73
C ALA A 98 -3.56 16.81 2.26
N ASN A 99 -4.70 16.44 1.66
CA ASN A 99 -4.79 16.00 0.26
C ASN A 99 -3.73 14.94 -0.08
N TRP A 100 -3.58 13.94 0.79
CA TRP A 100 -2.55 12.92 0.66
C TRP A 100 -2.70 12.04 -0.60
N GLY A 101 -1.59 11.53 -1.09
CA GLY A 101 -1.57 10.51 -2.16
C GLY A 101 -1.65 9.10 -1.61
N ILE A 102 -0.91 8.83 -0.53
CA ILE A 102 -0.94 7.57 0.23
C ILE A 102 -1.08 7.89 1.71
N TYR A 103 -1.98 7.15 2.36
CA TYR A 103 -2.10 7.13 3.81
C TYR A 103 -1.99 5.69 4.29
N ALA A 104 -1.18 5.46 5.33
CA ALA A 104 -0.96 4.16 5.91
C ALA A 104 -0.97 4.21 7.43
N PRO A 105 -1.49 3.19 8.12
CA PRO A 105 -1.23 3.01 9.54
C PRO A 105 0.24 2.61 9.77
N ASN A 106 0.70 2.74 10.99
CA ASN A 106 1.94 2.09 11.42
C ASN A 106 1.78 0.56 11.38
N VAL A 107 2.89 -0.16 11.25
CA VAL A 107 2.93 -1.63 11.30
C VAL A 107 3.89 -2.04 12.41
N ASP A 108 3.48 -2.96 13.30
CA ASP A 108 4.25 -3.37 14.47
C ASP A 108 5.53 -4.15 14.11
N TYR A 109 5.49 -4.84 12.96
CA TYR A 109 6.66 -5.48 12.39
C TYR A 109 6.80 -5.16 10.90
N THR A 110 7.83 -4.41 10.58
CA THR A 110 8.12 -3.93 9.24
C THR A 110 9.63 -3.91 8.98
N TRP A 111 10.02 -3.85 7.71
CA TRP A 111 11.41 -3.82 7.24
C TRP A 111 12.08 -2.45 7.42
N TYR A 112 11.34 -1.40 7.69
CA TYR A 112 11.89 -0.05 7.79
C TYR A 112 12.06 0.41 9.24
N ASP A 113 13.01 1.31 9.42
CA ASP A 113 13.17 2.10 10.64
C ASP A 113 12.47 3.45 10.46
N SER A 114 11.58 3.81 11.38
CA SER A 114 10.84 5.08 11.35
C SER A 114 11.79 6.29 11.28
N SER A 115 12.93 6.22 11.97
CA SER A 115 13.94 7.29 11.93
C SER A 115 14.51 7.55 10.53
N ARG A 116 14.43 6.56 9.64
CA ARG A 116 14.90 6.65 8.26
C ARG A 116 13.82 7.08 7.27
N THR A 117 12.56 6.86 7.62
CA THR A 117 11.44 7.10 6.70
C THR A 117 10.64 8.34 7.05
N ASP A 118 10.60 8.75 8.32
CA ASP A 118 9.86 9.94 8.71
C ASP A 118 10.55 11.21 8.19
N VAL A 119 9.76 12.09 7.60
CA VAL A 119 10.20 13.39 7.09
C VAL A 119 9.73 14.46 8.06
N ASN A 120 10.65 15.07 8.78
CA ASN A 120 10.35 16.06 9.82
C ASN A 120 10.19 17.50 9.29
N THR A 121 10.07 17.67 7.98
CA THR A 121 10.03 19.01 7.36
C THR A 121 8.64 19.64 7.35
N ILE A 122 7.59 18.87 7.67
CA ILE A 122 6.23 19.40 7.75
C ILE A 122 5.67 19.03 9.13
N ASP A 123 5.44 20.02 9.95
CA ASP A 123 4.69 19.88 11.20
C ASP A 123 3.21 19.73 10.87
N PHE A 124 2.73 18.51 10.83
CA PHE A 124 1.30 18.28 10.93
C PHE A 124 0.86 18.62 12.36
N PRO A 125 -0.31 19.28 12.53
CA PRO A 125 -0.79 19.66 13.85
C PRO A 125 -1.14 18.47 14.77
N LEU A 126 -0.81 17.26 14.35
CA LEU A 126 -1.11 16.00 15.03
C LEU A 126 0.20 15.25 15.25
N ASP A 127 0.60 15.10 16.50
CA ASP A 127 1.88 14.52 16.91
C ASP A 127 2.19 13.13 16.33
N LYS A 128 1.14 12.36 16.04
CA LYS A 128 1.26 10.98 15.58
C LYS A 128 1.05 10.77 14.08
N LEU A 129 0.66 11.81 13.34
CA LEU A 129 0.60 11.76 11.89
C LEU A 129 1.90 12.31 11.32
N LYS A 130 2.62 11.51 10.56
CA LYS A 130 3.92 11.88 10.00
C LYS A 130 3.91 11.81 8.49
N MET A 131 4.54 12.78 7.85
CA MET A 131 4.94 12.65 6.47
C MET A 131 6.15 11.72 6.39
N VAL A 132 6.09 10.73 5.50
CA VAL A 132 7.12 9.70 5.38
C VAL A 132 7.62 9.59 3.95
N ALA A 133 8.89 9.22 3.79
CA ALA A 133 9.49 8.98 2.48
C ALA A 133 8.85 7.78 1.78
N ASN A 134 8.61 6.72 2.52
CA ASN A 134 7.91 5.52 2.09
C ASN A 134 7.30 4.80 3.31
N THR A 135 6.45 3.83 3.06
CA THR A 135 5.77 3.07 4.12
C THR A 135 5.52 1.63 3.66
N ASP A 136 5.32 0.74 4.61
CA ASP A 136 5.04 -0.66 4.33
C ASP A 136 3.69 -0.81 3.61
N CYS A 137 3.67 -1.65 2.57
CA CYS A 137 2.48 -1.90 1.76
C CYS A 137 1.55 -2.98 2.33
N THR A 138 1.67 -3.32 3.60
CA THR A 138 0.75 -4.25 4.28
C THR A 138 -0.69 -3.73 4.32
N CYS A 139 -0.84 -2.41 4.49
CA CYS A 139 -2.13 -1.75 4.59
C CYS A 139 -2.03 -0.30 4.06
N TRP A 140 -2.65 -0.02 2.91
CA TRP A 140 -2.58 1.29 2.27
C TRP A 140 -3.93 1.81 1.83
N PHE A 141 -4.11 3.11 2.00
CA PHE A 141 -5.10 3.92 1.30
C PHE A 141 -4.38 4.71 0.22
N ILE A 142 -4.78 4.55 -1.03
CA ILE A 142 -4.14 5.17 -2.19
C ILE A 142 -5.19 5.99 -2.95
N HIS A 143 -4.93 7.28 -3.13
CA HIS A 143 -5.83 8.13 -3.90
C HIS A 143 -5.82 7.75 -5.38
N LYS A 144 -6.97 7.88 -6.05
CA LYS A 144 -7.15 7.53 -7.48
C LYS A 144 -6.14 8.21 -8.41
N ASP A 145 -5.71 9.44 -8.08
CA ASP A 145 -4.74 10.15 -8.91
C ASP A 145 -3.40 9.41 -8.95
N VAL A 146 -2.97 8.83 -7.84
CA VAL A 146 -1.72 8.03 -7.79
C VAL A 146 -1.83 6.80 -8.68
N ILE A 147 -2.99 6.14 -8.69
CA ILE A 147 -3.26 5.01 -9.58
C ILE A 147 -3.28 5.48 -11.05
N ASN A 148 -3.87 6.62 -11.33
CA ASN A 148 -3.89 7.20 -12.67
C ASN A 148 -2.49 7.54 -13.15
N TRP A 149 -1.68 8.22 -12.34
CA TRP A 149 -0.28 8.52 -12.67
C TRP A 149 0.54 7.25 -12.94
N TYR A 150 0.33 6.20 -12.13
CA TYR A 150 0.95 4.89 -12.39
C TYR A 150 0.54 4.35 -13.78
N LYS A 151 -0.75 4.35 -14.10
CA LYS A 151 -1.26 3.89 -15.41
C LYS A 151 -0.70 4.72 -16.57
N GLU A 152 -0.64 6.04 -16.42
CA GLU A 152 -0.10 6.97 -17.43
C GLU A 152 1.38 6.73 -17.72
N ARG A 153 2.15 6.32 -16.72
CA ARG A 153 3.58 5.99 -16.89
C ARG A 153 3.82 4.70 -17.68
N LYS A 154 2.80 3.88 -17.90
CA LYS A 154 2.86 2.61 -18.66
C LYS A 154 3.99 1.69 -18.17
N LEU A 155 4.22 1.66 -16.87
CA LEU A 155 5.21 0.79 -16.24
C LEU A 155 4.69 -0.65 -16.30
N ASP A 156 5.50 -1.55 -16.85
CA ASP A 156 5.15 -2.98 -16.94
C ASP A 156 5.64 -3.72 -15.69
N PHE A 157 4.75 -3.88 -14.73
CA PHE A 157 5.00 -4.65 -13.51
C PHE A 157 4.58 -6.12 -13.64
N SER A 158 3.89 -6.51 -14.70
CA SER A 158 3.33 -7.87 -14.85
C SER A 158 4.37 -8.99 -14.82
N LYS A 159 5.63 -8.69 -15.19
CA LYS A 159 6.75 -9.63 -15.19
C LYS A 159 7.39 -9.87 -13.82
N TYR A 160 7.04 -9.09 -12.80
CA TYR A 160 7.56 -9.22 -11.45
C TYR A 160 6.55 -9.96 -10.58
N LYS A 161 7.02 -10.84 -9.68
CA LYS A 161 6.16 -11.66 -8.83
C LYS A 161 5.97 -11.06 -7.44
N MET A 162 7.08 -10.70 -6.79
CA MET A 162 7.09 -10.42 -5.35
C MET A 162 6.54 -9.04 -4.99
N GLY A 163 6.61 -8.08 -5.89
CA GLY A 163 6.06 -6.74 -5.69
C GLY A 163 6.87 -5.83 -4.77
N TRP A 164 8.13 -6.16 -4.48
CA TRP A 164 9.05 -5.27 -3.78
C TRP A 164 9.42 -4.10 -4.68
N SER A 165 8.61 -3.12 -4.75
CA SER A 165 8.87 -1.87 -5.51
C SER A 165 7.65 -0.97 -5.51
N TRP A 166 6.49 -1.48 -5.13
CA TRP A 166 5.30 -0.64 -5.03
C TRP A 166 5.49 0.48 -3.99
N ASP A 167 6.15 0.16 -2.88
CA ASP A 167 6.56 1.08 -1.83
C ASP A 167 7.66 2.07 -2.24
N ILE A 168 8.22 1.89 -3.42
CA ILE A 168 9.17 2.81 -4.05
C ILE A 168 8.46 3.71 -5.07
N VAL A 169 7.74 3.07 -6.00
CA VAL A 169 7.20 3.74 -7.19
C VAL A 169 6.01 4.63 -6.84
N LEU A 170 5.06 4.14 -6.04
CA LEU A 170 3.88 4.94 -5.71
C LEU A 170 4.22 6.15 -4.81
N PRO A 171 5.06 6.04 -3.76
CA PRO A 171 5.55 7.21 -3.05
C PRO A 171 6.30 8.20 -3.95
N ALA A 172 7.17 7.73 -4.86
CA ALA A 172 7.85 8.62 -5.80
C ALA A 172 6.85 9.40 -6.69
N LEU A 173 5.81 8.72 -7.20
CA LEU A 173 4.74 9.38 -7.95
C LEU A 173 3.98 10.41 -7.09
N CYS A 174 3.73 10.10 -5.83
CA CYS A 174 3.11 11.06 -4.92
C CYS A 174 3.94 12.34 -4.81
N TYR A 175 5.24 12.23 -4.54
CA TYR A 175 6.10 13.38 -4.34
C TYR A 175 6.34 14.19 -5.62
N ILE A 176 6.52 13.54 -6.77
CA ILE A 176 6.62 14.23 -8.07
C ILE A 176 5.36 15.08 -8.32
N ASN A 177 4.20 14.61 -7.87
CA ASN A 177 2.92 15.29 -8.07
C ASN A 177 2.44 16.06 -6.82
N GLN A 178 3.35 16.40 -5.92
CA GLN A 178 3.10 17.24 -4.74
C GLN A 178 1.98 16.72 -3.83
N ARG A 179 1.90 15.40 -3.63
CA ARG A 179 1.02 14.79 -2.65
C ARG A 179 1.82 14.09 -1.56
N PRO A 180 1.54 14.34 -0.28
CA PRO A 180 2.25 13.67 0.81
C PRO A 180 1.93 12.19 0.88
N VAL A 181 2.92 11.43 1.35
CA VAL A 181 2.74 10.07 1.86
C VAL A 181 2.71 10.16 3.38
N LEU A 182 1.63 9.71 3.99
CA LEU A 182 1.38 9.85 5.42
C LEU A 182 1.40 8.50 6.12
N ARG A 183 2.01 8.46 7.31
CA ARG A 183 1.90 7.34 8.26
C ARG A 183 1.25 7.83 9.54
N ASP A 184 0.23 7.10 9.98
CA ASP A 184 -0.48 7.37 11.21
C ASP A 184 -0.08 6.40 12.32
N TYR A 185 0.60 6.93 13.34
CA TYR A 185 1.02 6.19 14.52
C TYR A 185 -0.08 6.07 15.60
N ASN A 186 -1.28 6.63 15.37
CA ASN A 186 -2.46 6.33 16.19
C ASN A 186 -3.00 4.92 15.93
N HIS A 187 -2.75 4.41 14.73
CA HIS A 187 -3.19 3.10 14.29
C HIS A 187 -1.96 2.22 14.05
N THR A 188 -1.88 1.09 14.76
CA THR A 188 -0.81 0.12 14.55
C THR A 188 -1.41 -1.21 14.14
N ILE A 189 -1.15 -1.61 12.91
CA ILE A 189 -1.55 -2.90 12.36
C ILE A 189 -0.59 -3.97 12.88
N SER A 190 -1.11 -5.08 13.36
CA SER A 190 -0.29 -6.24 13.69
C SER A 190 -0.03 -7.07 12.44
N HIS A 191 1.25 -7.36 12.21
CA HIS A 191 1.72 -8.13 11.06
C HIS A 191 2.68 -9.24 11.51
N PRO A 192 2.54 -10.49 11.03
CA PRO A 192 3.42 -11.58 11.40
C PRO A 192 4.89 -11.30 11.03
N ARG A 193 5.79 -11.78 11.86
CA ARG A 193 7.23 -11.71 11.59
C ARG A 193 7.63 -12.71 10.52
N GLY A 194 8.51 -12.28 9.63
CA GLY A 194 9.10 -13.12 8.60
C GLY A 194 8.36 -13.06 7.27
N THR A 195 8.89 -13.79 6.30
CA THR A 195 8.33 -13.92 4.95
C THR A 195 8.21 -15.40 4.59
N ALA A 196 7.19 -15.74 3.82
CA ALA A 196 6.96 -17.11 3.33
C ALA A 196 7.65 -17.40 1.98
N TYR A 197 8.49 -16.46 1.48
CA TYR A 197 9.12 -16.54 0.17
C TYR A 197 10.62 -16.20 0.22
N ASP A 198 11.32 -16.48 -0.87
CA ASP A 198 12.74 -16.20 -1.03
C ASP A 198 12.99 -14.69 -1.18
N THR A 199 13.50 -14.09 -0.12
CA THR A 199 13.80 -12.65 -0.05
C THR A 199 14.91 -12.23 -1.02
N ASN A 200 15.86 -13.11 -1.35
CA ASN A 200 16.91 -12.80 -2.31
C ASN A 200 16.33 -12.63 -3.72
N LYS A 201 15.35 -13.48 -4.09
CA LYS A 201 14.64 -13.31 -5.36
C LYS A 201 13.83 -12.03 -5.41
N ALA A 202 13.15 -11.71 -4.31
CA ALA A 202 12.38 -10.48 -4.20
C ALA A 202 13.28 -9.24 -4.35
N GLU A 203 14.44 -9.24 -3.73
CA GLU A 203 15.43 -8.17 -3.84
C GLU A 203 15.99 -8.05 -5.28
N GLN A 204 16.31 -9.18 -5.93
CA GLN A 204 16.75 -9.18 -7.32
C GLN A 204 15.69 -8.61 -8.27
N GLU A 205 14.42 -8.99 -8.10
CA GLU A 205 13.30 -8.42 -8.86
C GLU A 205 13.18 -6.91 -8.62
N MET A 206 13.27 -6.47 -7.37
CA MET A 206 13.23 -5.06 -7.00
C MET A 206 14.32 -4.25 -7.70
N TRP A 207 15.57 -4.72 -7.66
CA TRP A 207 16.67 -4.04 -8.32
C TRP A 207 16.55 -4.06 -9.85
N HIS A 208 16.04 -5.14 -10.43
CA HIS A 208 15.78 -5.21 -11.86
C HIS A 208 14.72 -4.17 -12.27
N LEU A 209 13.63 -4.08 -11.52
CA LEU A 209 12.61 -3.06 -11.74
C LEU A 209 13.20 -1.66 -11.58
N TYR A 210 13.89 -1.39 -10.46
CA TYR A 210 14.50 -0.08 -10.21
C TYR A 210 15.38 0.36 -11.37
N ASN A 211 16.21 -0.55 -11.90
CA ASN A 211 17.07 -0.24 -13.04
C ASN A 211 16.30 0.08 -14.33
N SER A 212 15.08 -0.45 -14.47
CA SER A 212 14.20 -0.21 -15.62
C SER A 212 13.35 1.08 -15.51
N LEU A 213 13.28 1.70 -14.32
CA LEU A 213 12.47 2.90 -14.10
C LEU A 213 12.97 4.10 -14.94
N PRO A 214 12.08 5.01 -15.36
CA PRO A 214 12.43 6.32 -15.88
C PRO A 214 13.33 7.13 -14.93
N SER A 215 14.14 8.01 -15.48
CA SER A 215 15.15 8.76 -14.71
C SER A 215 14.55 9.63 -13.61
N ASP A 216 13.40 10.26 -13.86
CA ASP A 216 12.70 11.09 -12.89
C ASP A 216 12.20 10.30 -11.67
N LEU A 217 11.70 9.07 -11.86
CA LEU A 217 11.33 8.19 -10.77
C LEU A 217 12.55 7.71 -9.97
N LYS A 218 13.66 7.40 -10.65
CA LYS A 218 14.92 7.05 -9.97
C LYS A 218 15.45 8.20 -9.13
N GLU A 219 15.39 9.41 -9.68
CA GLU A 219 15.84 10.61 -8.97
C GLU A 219 14.96 10.86 -7.74
N ALA A 220 13.63 10.86 -7.91
CA ALA A 220 12.69 11.02 -6.81
C ALA A 220 12.93 9.97 -5.73
N PHE A 221 13.04 8.69 -6.10
CA PHE A 221 13.34 7.62 -5.16
C PHE A 221 14.69 7.80 -4.46
N GLY A 222 15.74 8.17 -5.19
CA GLY A 222 17.07 8.43 -4.64
C GLY A 222 17.04 9.55 -3.60
N LEU A 223 16.32 10.63 -3.85
CA LEU A 223 16.12 11.73 -2.92
C LEU A 223 15.33 11.30 -1.68
N ILE A 224 14.23 10.56 -1.87
CA ILE A 224 13.40 10.01 -0.80
C ILE A 224 14.24 9.13 0.12
N LYS A 225 15.07 8.25 -0.45
CA LYS A 225 15.86 7.29 0.32
C LYS A 225 17.08 7.93 1.00
N SER A 226 17.78 8.86 0.33
CA SER A 226 19.07 9.37 0.75
C SER A 226 19.01 10.69 1.51
N ASN A 227 17.97 11.49 1.31
CA ASN A 227 17.92 12.85 1.83
C ASN A 227 16.49 13.29 2.13
N LYS A 228 16.12 13.27 3.40
CA LYS A 228 14.82 13.76 3.85
C LYS A 228 14.57 15.23 3.50
N GLU A 229 15.62 16.05 3.44
CA GLU A 229 15.54 17.46 3.05
C GLU A 229 15.27 17.62 1.55
N GLY A 230 15.65 16.64 0.73
CA GLY A 230 15.40 16.66 -0.70
C GLY A 230 13.93 16.61 -1.08
N LEU A 231 13.04 16.21 -0.16
CA LEU A 231 11.60 16.22 -0.42
C LEU A 231 11.01 17.62 -0.46
N SER A 232 11.56 18.59 0.25
CA SER A 232 11.06 19.96 0.30
C SER A 232 10.98 20.58 -1.11
N ARG A 233 11.90 20.29 -1.98
CA ARG A 233 11.92 20.83 -3.34
C ARG A 233 10.75 20.42 -4.24
N TYR A 234 10.00 19.39 -3.87
CA TYR A 234 8.78 18.99 -4.59
C TYR A 234 7.53 19.73 -4.10
N TYR A 235 7.68 20.55 -3.06
CA TYR A 235 6.59 21.31 -2.44
C TYR A 235 6.79 22.83 -2.55
N GLU A 236 7.91 23.27 -3.14
CA GLU A 236 8.15 24.68 -3.50
C GLU A 236 7.60 24.99 -4.90
#